data_0d9bb077ad9541f700248dc166719154
#
_entry.id   0d9bb077ad9541f700248dc166719154
#
_cell.length_a   1.000
_cell.length_b   1.000
_cell.length_c   1.000
_cell.angle_alpha   90.00
_cell.angle_beta   90.00
_cell.angle_gamma   90.00
#
_symmetry.space_group_name_H-M   'P 1'
#
loop_
_entity.id
_entity.type
_entity.pdbx_description
1 polymer ?
#
loop_
_entity_poly.entity_id
_entity_poly.type
_entity_poly.pdbx_seq_one_letter_code
_entity_poly.pdbx_strand_id
1 'polypeptide(L)'
;RDAGSFHFIDIFDPKEQKRLEVEVKASCEKSLQNPENVIGYCWTDLGAWPLDNSTGNNWVDFMKSLPANAPGQQAYQEFIKAWKNDGTTSQDEAFLRFIAREYFRIVGTANRKYDPDHLIFGDRFSFQTFSPAIVEEMLPYVDAIAIQPYFMESFPQQKLDEIHRCTGKPILLCDFAIRFQDGDKNISAWKLAEDSVAAGKAYAEYVKAALNTHYILGVFWCNPVDTPKGFGKSGVKQGFFADGLLSRPGLHDSVQELNKYREKQTPRSSE
;
A
#
# COMPACT_ATOMS: atom_id res chain seq x y z
N ARG A 1 3.23 -0.04 14.97
CA ARG A 1 3.95 -1.29 14.62
C ARG A 1 5.17 -0.88 13.83
N ASP A 2 6.34 -1.32 14.27
CA ASP A 2 7.57 -1.04 13.55
C ASP A 2 7.48 -1.63 12.14
N ALA A 3 7.86 -0.86 11.13
CA ALA A 3 7.86 -1.23 9.71
C ALA A 3 8.83 -2.39 9.36
N GLY A 4 9.15 -3.23 10.31
CA GLY A 4 10.09 -4.36 10.18
C GLY A 4 9.57 -5.70 10.72
N SER A 5 8.35 -5.75 11.28
CA SER A 5 7.81 -7.00 11.83
C SER A 5 6.54 -7.41 11.11
N PHE A 6 6.68 -7.92 9.89
CA PHE A 6 5.60 -8.70 9.29
C PHE A 6 5.49 -10.02 10.07
N HIS A 7 4.33 -10.26 10.67
CA HIS A 7 4.09 -11.52 11.37
C HIS A 7 3.54 -12.55 10.38
N PHE A 8 4.40 -13.48 9.98
CA PHE A 8 3.96 -14.66 9.22
C PHE A 8 3.06 -15.53 10.09
N ILE A 9 2.05 -16.10 9.47
CA ILE A 9 1.09 -17.00 10.11
C ILE A 9 0.97 -18.28 9.30
N ASP A 10 0.56 -19.37 9.93
CA ASP A 10 0.20 -20.59 9.19
C ASP A 10 -1.16 -20.40 8.51
N ILE A 11 -1.12 -19.90 7.27
CA ILE A 11 -2.34 -19.58 6.50
C ILE A 11 -3.20 -20.83 6.18
N PHE A 12 -2.63 -22.02 6.32
CA PHE A 12 -3.33 -23.28 6.11
C PHE A 12 -3.95 -23.83 7.41
N ASP A 13 -3.64 -23.25 8.58
CA ASP A 13 -4.29 -23.62 9.84
C ASP A 13 -5.70 -23.03 9.92
N PRO A 14 -6.75 -23.86 10.03
CA PRO A 14 -8.13 -23.38 10.17
C PRO A 14 -8.35 -22.40 11.33
N LYS A 15 -7.54 -22.48 12.40
CA LYS A 15 -7.61 -21.54 13.52
C LYS A 15 -7.11 -20.16 13.11
N GLU A 16 -6.00 -20.09 12.38
CA GLU A 16 -5.46 -18.83 11.87
C GLU A 16 -6.37 -18.23 10.81
N GLN A 17 -6.95 -19.03 9.92
CA GLN A 17 -7.95 -18.59 8.97
C GLN A 17 -9.16 -17.97 9.65
N LYS A 18 -9.66 -18.62 10.71
CA LYS A 18 -10.77 -18.09 11.50
C LYS A 18 -10.40 -16.81 12.24
N ARG A 19 -9.18 -16.70 12.76
CA ARG A 19 -8.65 -15.48 13.40
C ARG A 19 -8.62 -14.31 12.41
N LEU A 20 -8.10 -14.54 11.19
CA LEU A 20 -8.10 -13.52 10.14
C LEU A 20 -9.51 -13.06 9.77
N GLU A 21 -10.45 -14.00 9.60
CA GLU A 21 -11.85 -13.64 9.34
C GLU A 21 -12.43 -12.75 10.44
N VAL A 22 -12.13 -13.06 11.71
CA VAL A 22 -12.60 -12.26 12.86
C VAL A 22 -11.97 -10.87 12.86
N GLU A 23 -10.68 -10.74 12.54
CA GLU A 23 -9.98 -9.46 12.45
C GLU A 23 -10.55 -8.59 11.30
N VAL A 24 -10.76 -9.17 10.13
CA VAL A 24 -11.39 -8.48 9.00
C VAL A 24 -12.80 -8.03 9.36
N LYS A 25 -13.61 -8.91 9.96
CA LYS A 25 -14.95 -8.58 10.43
C LYS A 25 -14.94 -7.38 11.37
N ALA A 26 -14.09 -7.41 12.40
CA ALA A 26 -13.98 -6.32 13.36
C ALA A 26 -13.54 -4.99 12.72
N SER A 27 -12.67 -5.05 11.70
CA SER A 27 -12.27 -3.88 10.92
C SER A 27 -13.44 -3.30 10.13
N CYS A 28 -14.20 -4.14 9.43
CA CYS A 28 -15.41 -3.71 8.70
C CYS A 28 -16.46 -3.11 9.65
N GLU A 29 -16.79 -3.80 10.74
CA GLU A 29 -17.76 -3.32 11.73
C GLU A 29 -17.39 -1.95 12.33
N LYS A 30 -16.08 -1.73 12.57
CA LYS A 30 -15.58 -0.43 13.03
C LYS A 30 -15.74 0.65 11.96
N SER A 31 -15.39 0.35 10.71
CA SER A 31 -15.51 1.28 9.59
C SER A 31 -16.95 1.66 9.31
N LEU A 32 -17.88 0.70 9.38
CA LEU A 32 -19.30 0.88 9.14
C LEU A 32 -20.03 1.67 10.25
N GLN A 33 -19.34 2.09 11.32
CA GLN A 33 -19.89 3.07 12.26
C GLN A 33 -20.03 4.47 11.65
N ASN A 34 -19.20 4.80 10.63
CA ASN A 34 -19.26 6.06 9.89
C ASN A 34 -18.96 5.75 8.41
N PRO A 35 -19.85 5.07 7.70
CA PRO A 35 -19.58 4.54 6.36
C PRO A 35 -19.29 5.65 5.34
N GLU A 36 -19.87 6.84 5.51
CA GLU A 36 -19.65 8.00 4.64
C GLU A 36 -18.20 8.52 4.65
N ASN A 37 -17.40 8.11 5.64
CA ASN A 37 -15.99 8.48 5.76
C ASN A 37 -15.04 7.37 5.27
N VAL A 38 -15.58 6.26 4.76
CA VAL A 38 -14.80 5.10 4.29
C VAL A 38 -14.81 5.08 2.78
N ILE A 39 -13.63 5.00 2.15
CA ILE A 39 -13.50 4.77 0.70
C ILE A 39 -13.28 3.28 0.41
N GLY A 40 -12.61 2.58 1.30
CA GLY A 40 -12.29 1.18 1.15
C GLY A 40 -11.21 0.68 2.10
N TYR A 41 -10.73 -0.53 1.85
CA TYR A 41 -9.86 -1.28 2.75
C TYR A 41 -8.51 -1.60 2.13
N CYS A 42 -7.46 -1.36 2.90
CA CYS A 42 -6.15 -1.97 2.67
C CYS A 42 -5.90 -3.05 3.75
N TRP A 43 -5.27 -4.16 3.37
CA TRP A 43 -5.07 -5.29 4.29
C TRP A 43 -3.76 -5.20 5.05
N THR A 44 -2.64 -5.11 4.33
CA THR A 44 -1.32 -4.97 4.95
C THR A 44 -0.60 -3.75 4.44
N ASP A 45 0.40 -3.33 5.19
CA ASP A 45 1.29 -2.25 4.82
C ASP A 45 2.64 -2.84 4.41
N LEU A 46 3.06 -2.56 3.17
CA LEU A 46 4.34 -3.02 2.61
C LEU A 46 4.56 -4.52 2.82
N GLY A 47 3.66 -5.35 2.31
CA GLY A 47 3.74 -6.80 2.45
C GLY A 47 5.10 -7.37 2.03
N ALA A 48 5.72 -8.16 2.88
CA ALA A 48 7.01 -8.81 2.64
C ALA A 48 6.84 -10.07 1.78
N TRP A 49 6.27 -9.92 0.59
CA TRP A 49 6.03 -11.04 -0.33
C TRP A 49 7.29 -11.54 -1.04
N PRO A 50 8.24 -10.69 -1.51
CA PRO A 50 9.43 -11.19 -2.20
C PRO A 50 10.25 -12.16 -1.33
N LEU A 51 10.78 -13.22 -1.93
CA LEU A 51 11.64 -14.19 -1.24
C LEU A 51 12.93 -13.58 -0.74
N ASP A 52 13.47 -12.61 -1.47
CA ASP A 52 14.72 -11.88 -1.21
C ASP A 52 14.49 -10.51 -0.55
N ASN A 53 13.45 -10.39 0.27
CA ASN A 53 13.15 -9.11 0.92
C ASN A 53 14.24 -8.67 1.92
N SER A 54 14.25 -7.38 2.24
CA SER A 54 15.28 -6.76 3.09
C SER A 54 15.29 -7.26 4.56
N THR A 55 14.27 -7.98 5.00
CA THR A 55 14.19 -8.54 6.36
C THR A 55 14.88 -9.89 6.47
N GLY A 56 15.20 -10.54 5.36
CA GLY A 56 15.75 -11.89 5.33
C GLY A 56 14.77 -13.00 5.73
N ASN A 57 13.52 -12.65 6.03
CA ASN A 57 12.45 -13.60 6.35
C ASN A 57 11.40 -13.58 5.25
N ASN A 58 10.89 -14.74 4.88
CA ASN A 58 9.86 -14.87 3.86
C ASN A 58 8.82 -15.94 4.23
N TRP A 59 7.69 -15.91 3.55
CA TRP A 59 6.59 -16.83 3.77
C TRP A 59 6.96 -18.30 3.58
N VAL A 60 7.79 -18.59 2.59
CA VAL A 60 8.16 -19.98 2.24
C VAL A 60 9.05 -20.57 3.33
N ASP A 61 10.06 -19.83 3.77
CA ASP A 61 10.94 -20.28 4.86
C ASP A 61 10.20 -20.42 6.18
N PHE A 62 9.24 -19.53 6.45
CA PHE A 62 8.36 -19.66 7.59
C PHE A 62 7.58 -20.99 7.52
N MET A 63 6.90 -21.30 6.40
CA MET A 63 6.16 -22.57 6.27
C MET A 63 7.06 -23.78 6.37
N LYS A 64 8.27 -23.75 5.81
CA LYS A 64 9.28 -24.82 5.93
C LYS A 64 9.73 -25.04 7.38
N SER A 65 9.76 -24.01 8.20
CA SER A 65 10.20 -24.04 9.59
C SER A 65 9.14 -24.57 10.59
N LEU A 66 7.90 -24.69 10.16
CA LEU A 66 6.82 -25.17 11.01
C LEU A 66 7.00 -26.65 11.41
N PRO A 67 6.47 -27.08 12.57
CA PRO A 67 6.46 -28.48 12.95
C PRO A 67 5.83 -29.39 11.88
N ALA A 68 6.32 -30.60 11.73
CA ALA A 68 5.86 -31.53 10.68
C ALA A 68 4.34 -31.83 10.71
N ASN A 69 3.69 -31.69 11.85
CA ASN A 69 2.24 -31.85 12.01
C ASN A 69 1.45 -30.53 11.81
N ALA A 70 2.11 -29.41 11.57
CA ALA A 70 1.44 -28.15 11.29
C ALA A 70 0.82 -28.16 9.89
N PRO A 71 -0.40 -27.60 9.71
CA PRO A 71 -1.07 -27.57 8.42
C PRO A 71 -0.24 -26.94 7.30
N GLY A 72 0.47 -25.84 7.56
CA GLY A 72 1.34 -25.19 6.57
C GLY A 72 2.52 -26.03 6.13
N GLN A 73 3.14 -26.79 7.06
CA GLN A 73 4.20 -27.71 6.70
C GLN A 73 3.67 -28.89 5.90
N GLN A 74 2.49 -29.39 6.23
CA GLN A 74 1.84 -30.47 5.45
C GLN A 74 1.49 -29.96 4.04
N ALA A 75 0.92 -28.76 3.92
CA ALA A 75 0.62 -28.12 2.65
C ALA A 75 1.88 -27.96 1.79
N TYR A 76 3.01 -27.56 2.39
CA TYR A 76 4.29 -27.51 1.69
C TYR A 76 4.72 -28.89 1.17
N GLN A 77 4.66 -29.94 2.02
CA GLN A 77 5.06 -31.29 1.62
C GLN A 77 4.16 -31.86 0.51
N GLU A 78 2.88 -31.59 0.55
CA GLU A 78 1.95 -32.00 -0.51
C GLU A 78 2.22 -31.25 -1.81
N PHE A 79 2.44 -29.92 -1.70
CA PHE A 79 2.77 -29.10 -2.85
C PHE A 79 4.01 -29.60 -3.57
N ILE A 80 5.13 -29.83 -2.87
CA ILE A 80 6.38 -30.27 -3.49
C ILE A 80 6.28 -31.66 -4.13
N LYS A 81 5.43 -32.57 -3.59
CA LYS A 81 5.17 -33.88 -4.21
C LYS A 81 4.40 -33.75 -5.53
N ALA A 82 3.51 -32.77 -5.61
CA ALA A 82 2.68 -32.55 -6.80
C ALA A 82 3.34 -31.64 -7.83
N TRP A 83 4.31 -30.81 -7.39
CA TRP A 83 4.91 -29.80 -8.25
C TRP A 83 5.77 -30.43 -9.36
N LYS A 84 5.58 -29.92 -10.56
CA LYS A 84 6.37 -30.31 -11.74
C LYS A 84 7.14 -29.12 -12.22
N ASN A 85 8.46 -29.26 -12.28
CA ASN A 85 9.33 -28.22 -12.83
C ASN A 85 9.09 -28.09 -14.35
N ASP A 86 8.55 -26.95 -14.77
CA ASP A 86 8.36 -26.60 -16.17
C ASP A 86 9.50 -25.71 -16.71
N GLY A 87 10.50 -25.42 -15.88
CA GLY A 87 11.66 -24.59 -16.22
C GLY A 87 11.39 -23.07 -16.20
N THR A 88 10.18 -22.62 -15.82
CA THR A 88 9.80 -21.20 -15.86
C THR A 88 9.83 -20.53 -14.49
N THR A 89 9.51 -21.28 -13.43
CA THR A 89 9.36 -20.76 -12.07
C THR A 89 10.07 -21.69 -11.08
N SER A 90 10.75 -21.16 -10.09
CA SER A 90 11.32 -21.97 -9.02
C SER A 90 10.23 -22.59 -8.14
N GLN A 91 10.55 -23.68 -7.47
CA GLN A 91 9.62 -24.34 -6.54
C GLN A 91 9.16 -23.40 -5.43
N ASP A 92 10.06 -22.60 -4.88
CA ASP A 92 9.76 -21.66 -3.80
C ASP A 92 8.87 -20.51 -4.28
N GLU A 93 9.08 -19.96 -5.48
CA GLU A 93 8.20 -18.96 -6.06
C GLU A 93 6.80 -19.51 -6.35
N ALA A 94 6.71 -20.74 -6.86
CA ALA A 94 5.43 -21.39 -7.10
C ALA A 94 4.67 -21.67 -5.78
N PHE A 95 5.37 -22.07 -4.73
CA PHE A 95 4.78 -22.25 -3.41
C PHE A 95 4.40 -20.91 -2.77
N LEU A 96 5.19 -19.86 -2.95
CA LEU A 96 4.85 -18.51 -2.51
C LEU A 96 3.54 -18.02 -3.14
N ARG A 97 3.34 -18.24 -4.44
CA ARG A 97 2.07 -17.94 -5.11
C ARG A 97 0.90 -18.72 -4.52
N PHE A 98 1.12 -20.00 -4.18
CA PHE A 98 0.08 -20.82 -3.53
C PHE A 98 -0.30 -20.28 -2.15
N ILE A 99 0.67 -19.84 -1.35
CA ILE A 99 0.43 -19.16 -0.06
C ILE A 99 -0.35 -17.85 -0.30
N ALA A 100 0.08 -17.02 -1.25
CA ALA A 100 -0.55 -15.74 -1.56
C ALA A 100 -2.02 -15.92 -1.99
N ARG A 101 -2.29 -16.91 -2.86
CA ARG A 101 -3.65 -17.25 -3.29
C ARG A 101 -4.55 -17.56 -2.11
N GLU A 102 -4.08 -18.40 -1.19
CA GLU A 102 -4.88 -18.78 -0.02
C GLU A 102 -5.10 -17.59 0.93
N TYR A 103 -4.07 -16.81 1.21
CA TYR A 103 -4.17 -15.59 2.02
C TYR A 103 -5.19 -14.61 1.44
N PHE A 104 -5.05 -14.24 0.17
CA PHE A 104 -5.94 -13.27 -0.47
C PHE A 104 -7.38 -13.78 -0.60
N ARG A 105 -7.54 -15.07 -0.83
CA ARG A 105 -8.86 -15.72 -0.82
C ARG A 105 -9.55 -15.53 0.53
N ILE A 106 -8.86 -15.76 1.63
CA ILE A 106 -9.43 -15.68 2.98
C ILE A 106 -9.79 -14.23 3.31
N VAL A 107 -8.82 -13.33 3.21
CA VAL A 107 -9.04 -11.92 3.62
C VAL A 107 -10.02 -11.21 2.68
N GLY A 108 -9.92 -11.44 1.37
CA GLY A 108 -10.80 -10.82 0.38
C GLY A 108 -12.24 -11.31 0.48
N THR A 109 -12.44 -12.63 0.63
CA THR A 109 -13.77 -13.20 0.83
C THR A 109 -14.40 -12.69 2.12
N ALA A 110 -13.63 -12.63 3.22
CA ALA A 110 -14.12 -12.09 4.48
C ALA A 110 -14.47 -10.60 4.36
N ASN A 111 -13.64 -9.80 3.72
CA ASN A 111 -13.90 -8.37 3.54
C ASN A 111 -15.21 -8.16 2.75
N ARG A 112 -15.36 -8.81 1.61
CA ARG A 112 -16.57 -8.68 0.77
C ARG A 112 -17.83 -9.23 1.47
N LYS A 113 -17.68 -10.20 2.36
CA LYS A 113 -18.79 -10.76 3.17
C LYS A 113 -19.30 -9.75 4.20
N TYR A 114 -18.40 -9.01 4.87
CA TYR A 114 -18.76 -8.11 5.97
C TYR A 114 -18.93 -6.65 5.53
N ASP A 115 -18.41 -6.30 4.36
CA ASP A 115 -18.66 -5.02 3.70
C ASP A 115 -18.66 -5.21 2.18
N PRO A 116 -19.82 -5.42 1.56
CA PRO A 116 -19.93 -5.61 0.11
C PRO A 116 -19.81 -4.32 -0.69
N ASP A 117 -20.00 -3.14 -0.09
CA ASP A 117 -20.26 -1.89 -0.79
C ASP A 117 -18.99 -1.03 -0.97
N HIS A 118 -18.03 -1.10 -0.04
CA HIS A 118 -16.81 -0.32 -0.14
C HIS A 118 -15.72 -1.01 -0.96
N LEU A 119 -14.80 -0.20 -1.50
CA LEU A 119 -13.71 -0.69 -2.33
C LEU A 119 -12.71 -1.53 -1.52
N ILE A 120 -12.12 -2.50 -2.17
CA ILE A 120 -11.01 -3.30 -1.63
C ILE A 120 -9.76 -2.98 -2.44
N PHE A 121 -8.74 -2.44 -1.79
CA PHE A 121 -7.45 -2.09 -2.40
C PHE A 121 -6.39 -3.19 -2.20
N GLY A 122 -6.64 -4.15 -1.31
CA GLY A 122 -5.72 -5.22 -1.01
C GLY A 122 -4.51 -4.77 -0.20
N ASP A 123 -3.38 -5.45 -0.42
CA ASP A 123 -2.11 -5.04 0.18
C ASP A 123 -1.59 -3.75 -0.46
N ARG A 124 -0.94 -2.89 0.35
CA ARG A 124 -0.24 -1.72 -0.15
C ARG A 124 1.18 -2.11 -0.55
N PHE A 125 1.54 -1.89 -1.80
CA PHE A 125 2.85 -2.19 -2.33
C PHE A 125 3.68 -0.92 -2.56
N SER A 126 4.98 -1.00 -2.30
CA SER A 126 5.92 -0.06 -2.92
C SER A 126 6.35 -0.57 -4.29
N PHE A 127 7.02 0.26 -5.09
CA PHE A 127 7.58 -0.22 -6.37
C PHE A 127 8.63 -1.33 -6.19
N GLN A 128 9.24 -1.42 -5.01
CA GLN A 128 10.22 -2.46 -4.69
C GLN A 128 9.57 -3.77 -4.25
N THR A 129 8.40 -3.70 -3.62
CA THR A 129 7.69 -4.88 -3.13
C THR A 129 6.59 -5.37 -4.06
N PHE A 130 6.31 -4.63 -5.14
CA PHE A 130 5.35 -5.03 -6.15
C PHE A 130 5.86 -6.23 -6.94
N SER A 131 5.17 -7.35 -6.82
CA SER A 131 5.44 -8.57 -7.57
C SER A 131 4.23 -8.89 -8.44
N PRO A 132 4.34 -8.82 -9.78
CA PRO A 132 3.22 -9.15 -10.66
C PRO A 132 2.61 -10.53 -10.39
N ALA A 133 3.45 -11.54 -10.11
CA ALA A 133 3.02 -12.90 -9.84
C ALA A 133 2.19 -13.02 -8.53
N ILE A 134 2.54 -12.24 -7.52
CA ILE A 134 1.78 -12.21 -6.25
C ILE A 134 0.50 -11.40 -6.40
N VAL A 135 0.57 -10.26 -7.10
CA VAL A 135 -0.60 -9.41 -7.34
C VAL A 135 -1.62 -10.14 -8.19
N GLU A 136 -1.21 -10.96 -9.15
CA GLU A 136 -2.12 -11.82 -9.93
C GLU A 136 -3.02 -12.68 -9.04
N GLU A 137 -2.49 -13.25 -7.94
CA GLU A 137 -3.28 -14.03 -6.99
C GLU A 137 -4.24 -13.17 -6.15
N MET A 138 -3.99 -11.87 -6.04
CA MET A 138 -4.83 -10.91 -5.34
C MET A 138 -5.97 -10.35 -6.21
N LEU A 139 -5.76 -10.22 -7.53
CA LEU A 139 -6.68 -9.53 -8.45
C LEU A 139 -8.16 -9.97 -8.36
N PRO A 140 -8.51 -11.25 -8.11
CA PRO A 140 -9.91 -11.69 -8.00
C PRO A 140 -10.66 -11.06 -6.81
N TYR A 141 -9.94 -10.52 -5.83
CA TYR A 141 -10.49 -10.09 -4.54
C TYR A 141 -10.45 -8.58 -4.33
N VAL A 142 -9.87 -7.82 -5.28
CA VAL A 142 -9.68 -6.36 -5.14
C VAL A 142 -10.34 -5.59 -6.27
N ASP A 143 -10.74 -4.36 -5.97
CA ASP A 143 -11.32 -3.43 -6.93
C ASP A 143 -10.27 -2.51 -7.56
N ALA A 144 -9.21 -2.20 -6.82
CA ALA A 144 -8.10 -1.38 -7.26
C ALA A 144 -6.79 -1.79 -6.56
N ILE A 145 -5.67 -1.24 -7.01
CA ILE A 145 -4.34 -1.52 -6.45
C ILE A 145 -3.85 -0.32 -5.65
N ALA A 146 -3.38 -0.55 -4.43
CA ALA A 146 -2.77 0.48 -3.59
C ALA A 146 -1.24 0.51 -3.77
N ILE A 147 -0.69 1.64 -4.19
CA ILE A 147 0.76 1.83 -4.38
C ILE A 147 1.26 2.96 -3.49
N GLN A 148 2.35 2.69 -2.79
CA GLN A 148 3.12 3.69 -2.04
C GLN A 148 4.33 4.11 -2.88
N PRO A 149 4.28 5.28 -3.54
CA PRO A 149 5.33 5.72 -4.46
C PRO A 149 6.49 6.36 -3.69
N TYR A 150 7.10 5.59 -2.78
CA TYR A 150 8.26 6.08 -2.02
C TYR A 150 9.40 6.51 -2.94
N PHE A 151 10.12 7.53 -2.51
CA PHE A 151 11.33 8.05 -3.17
C PHE A 151 11.11 8.68 -4.56
N MET A 152 9.86 8.99 -4.92
CA MET A 152 9.56 9.62 -6.20
C MET A 152 9.33 11.13 -6.02
N GLU A 153 10.21 11.94 -6.62
CA GLU A 153 10.09 13.40 -6.65
C GLU A 153 9.14 13.91 -7.72
N SER A 154 8.98 13.12 -8.76
CA SER A 154 8.07 13.38 -9.85
C SER A 154 7.07 12.24 -9.99
N PHE A 155 5.96 12.52 -10.64
CA PHE A 155 4.94 11.51 -10.89
C PHE A 155 5.50 10.36 -11.75
N PRO A 156 5.46 9.11 -11.24
CA PRO A 156 6.15 7.98 -11.86
C PRO A 156 5.29 7.31 -12.94
N GLN A 157 4.90 8.08 -13.97
CA GLN A 157 3.97 7.67 -15.02
C GLN A 157 4.28 6.28 -15.60
N GLN A 158 5.53 6.04 -16.04
CA GLN A 158 5.89 4.78 -16.68
C GLN A 158 5.68 3.57 -15.78
N LYS A 159 6.06 3.66 -14.52
CA LYS A 159 5.87 2.55 -13.54
C LYS A 159 4.40 2.29 -13.27
N LEU A 160 3.59 3.34 -13.18
CA LEU A 160 2.17 3.22 -12.98
C LEU A 160 1.45 2.67 -14.22
N ASP A 161 1.88 3.06 -15.42
CA ASP A 161 1.39 2.49 -16.68
C ASP A 161 1.67 0.98 -16.76
N GLU A 162 2.84 0.55 -16.33
CA GLU A 162 3.21 -0.87 -16.25
C GLU A 162 2.32 -1.64 -15.28
N ILE A 163 2.10 -1.11 -14.08
CA ILE A 163 1.21 -1.71 -13.07
C ILE A 163 -0.23 -1.78 -13.59
N HIS A 164 -0.74 -0.67 -14.13
CA HIS A 164 -2.10 -0.65 -14.69
C HIS A 164 -2.25 -1.66 -15.83
N ARG A 165 -1.29 -1.73 -16.74
CA ARG A 165 -1.30 -2.67 -17.86
C ARG A 165 -1.31 -4.14 -17.42
N CYS A 166 -0.52 -4.50 -16.41
CA CYS A 166 -0.45 -5.89 -15.95
C CYS A 166 -1.63 -6.29 -15.05
N THR A 167 -2.26 -5.34 -14.37
CA THR A 167 -3.37 -5.63 -13.44
C THR A 167 -4.76 -5.38 -14.03
N GLY A 168 -4.88 -4.50 -15.01
CA GLY A 168 -6.16 -3.99 -15.51
C GLY A 168 -6.97 -3.20 -14.49
N LYS A 169 -6.41 -2.90 -13.32
CA LYS A 169 -7.09 -2.23 -12.21
C LYS A 169 -6.73 -0.76 -12.11
N PRO A 170 -7.64 0.09 -11.63
CA PRO A 170 -7.29 1.44 -11.21
C PRO A 170 -6.32 1.43 -10.04
N ILE A 171 -5.62 2.54 -9.82
CA ILE A 171 -4.56 2.65 -8.82
C ILE A 171 -4.89 3.77 -7.83
N LEU A 172 -4.74 3.46 -6.53
CA LEU A 172 -4.74 4.42 -5.44
C LEU A 172 -3.31 4.69 -5.01
N LEU A 173 -2.86 5.93 -5.07
CA LEU A 173 -1.55 6.33 -4.56
C LEU A 173 -1.63 6.66 -3.08
N CYS A 174 -0.97 5.85 -2.26
CA CYS A 174 -0.94 5.99 -0.81
C CYS A 174 0.41 6.53 -0.34
N ASP A 175 0.41 7.23 0.80
CA ASP A 175 1.64 7.66 1.48
C ASP A 175 2.66 8.40 0.60
N PHE A 176 2.15 9.21 -0.32
CA PHE A 176 2.95 10.13 -1.11
C PHE A 176 3.35 11.34 -0.25
N ALA A 177 4.57 11.80 -0.36
CA ALA A 177 5.03 13.03 0.26
C ALA A 177 6.22 13.63 -0.49
N ILE A 178 6.35 14.94 -0.48
CA ILE A 178 7.55 15.66 -0.88
C ILE A 178 8.15 16.29 0.38
N ARG A 179 9.37 15.92 0.66
CA ARG A 179 10.10 16.42 1.82
C ARG A 179 10.86 17.67 1.46
N PHE A 180 11.06 18.52 2.43
CA PHE A 180 11.81 19.75 2.25
C PHE A 180 12.68 20.04 3.47
N GLN A 181 13.71 20.87 3.25
CA GLN A 181 14.64 21.29 4.27
C GLN A 181 14.14 22.59 4.89
N ASP A 182 13.95 22.60 6.19
CA ASP A 182 13.54 23.79 6.95
C ASP A 182 14.52 23.98 8.12
N GLY A 183 15.71 24.44 7.78
CA GLY A 183 16.74 24.83 8.76
C GLY A 183 17.54 23.72 9.42
N ASP A 184 17.10 22.48 9.44
CA ASP A 184 17.84 21.37 10.06
C ASP A 184 18.65 20.56 9.03
N LYS A 185 19.98 20.54 9.20
CA LYS A 185 20.94 19.92 8.27
C LYS A 185 20.95 18.38 8.25
N ASN A 186 20.10 17.70 8.98
CA ASN A 186 20.30 16.28 9.29
C ASN A 186 19.21 15.33 8.80
N ILE A 187 18.53 15.60 7.68
CA ILE A 187 17.35 14.81 7.41
C ILE A 187 17.39 14.20 6.03
N SER A 188 17.71 12.93 6.03
CA SER A 188 17.41 11.91 5.02
C SER A 188 18.35 11.78 3.83
N ALA A 189 18.56 10.52 3.45
CA ALA A 189 19.17 10.07 2.20
C ALA A 189 18.31 10.38 0.94
N TRP A 190 17.26 11.18 1.09
CA TRP A 190 16.28 11.52 0.07
C TRP A 190 16.60 12.89 -0.48
N LYS A 191 16.45 13.05 -1.76
CA LYS A 191 16.47 14.38 -2.36
C LYS A 191 15.31 15.19 -1.81
N LEU A 192 15.62 16.37 -1.32
CA LEU A 192 14.67 17.25 -0.65
C LEU A 192 14.40 18.44 -1.57
N ALA A 193 13.18 18.92 -1.57
CA ALA A 193 12.90 20.25 -2.04
C ALA A 193 13.67 21.28 -1.19
N GLU A 194 14.05 22.38 -1.78
CA GLU A 194 14.87 23.41 -1.11
C GLU A 194 14.15 24.00 0.11
N ASP A 195 12.86 24.22 -0.03
CA ASP A 195 11.98 24.77 1.00
C ASP A 195 10.52 24.31 0.81
N SER A 196 9.60 24.79 1.65
CA SER A 196 8.19 24.46 1.58
C SER A 196 7.49 25.02 0.31
N VAL A 197 8.03 26.09 -0.30
CA VAL A 197 7.47 26.64 -1.55
C VAL A 197 7.84 25.77 -2.72
N ALA A 198 9.10 25.33 -2.81
CA ALA A 198 9.54 24.37 -3.83
C ALA A 198 8.81 23.03 -3.68
N ALA A 199 8.62 22.55 -2.43
CA ALA A 199 7.83 21.36 -2.16
C ALA A 199 6.37 21.51 -2.62
N GLY A 200 5.76 22.67 -2.39
CA GLY A 200 4.41 22.97 -2.84
C GLY A 200 4.26 22.94 -4.36
N LYS A 201 5.21 23.51 -5.11
CA LYS A 201 5.24 23.44 -6.57
C LYS A 201 5.34 22.00 -7.07
N ALA A 202 6.29 21.24 -6.53
CA ALA A 202 6.46 19.82 -6.88
C ALA A 202 5.22 18.98 -6.53
N TYR A 203 4.57 19.25 -5.40
CA TYR A 203 3.28 18.66 -5.04
C TYR A 203 2.20 18.97 -6.09
N ALA A 204 2.06 20.22 -6.48
CA ALA A 204 1.07 20.63 -7.47
C ALA A 204 1.28 19.94 -8.82
N GLU A 205 2.52 19.86 -9.29
CA GLU A 205 2.88 19.17 -10.53
C GLU A 205 2.56 17.66 -10.45
N TYR A 206 2.93 17.02 -9.35
CA TYR A 206 2.66 15.61 -9.12
C TYR A 206 1.16 15.30 -9.13
N VAL A 207 0.37 16.06 -8.36
CA VAL A 207 -1.07 15.82 -8.26
C VAL A 207 -1.79 16.17 -9.56
N LYS A 208 -1.36 17.21 -10.31
CA LYS A 208 -1.89 17.50 -11.65
C LYS A 208 -1.65 16.34 -12.62
N ALA A 209 -0.45 15.74 -12.60
CA ALA A 209 -0.16 14.57 -13.41
C ALA A 209 -1.07 13.39 -13.03
N ALA A 210 -1.25 13.14 -11.73
CA ALA A 210 -2.17 12.10 -11.24
C ALA A 210 -3.61 12.34 -11.70
N LEU A 211 -4.13 13.57 -11.58
CA LEU A 211 -5.48 13.95 -12.01
C LEU A 211 -5.71 13.79 -13.51
N ASN A 212 -4.66 13.93 -14.32
CA ASN A 212 -4.71 13.73 -15.77
C ASN A 212 -4.52 12.28 -16.20
N THR A 213 -4.30 11.36 -15.26
CA THR A 213 -4.10 9.93 -15.52
C THR A 213 -5.37 9.17 -15.15
N HIS A 214 -6.11 8.72 -16.16
CA HIS A 214 -7.49 8.22 -16.04
C HIS A 214 -7.69 7.00 -15.12
N TYR A 215 -6.62 6.23 -14.85
CA TYR A 215 -6.69 5.07 -13.97
C TYR A 215 -6.25 5.38 -12.52
N ILE A 216 -5.88 6.62 -12.20
CA ILE A 216 -5.56 7.03 -10.83
C ILE A 216 -6.84 7.45 -10.10
N LEU A 217 -7.18 6.76 -9.03
CA LEU A 217 -8.37 7.04 -8.21
C LEU A 217 -8.16 8.22 -7.26
N GLY A 218 -6.95 8.38 -6.77
CA GLY A 218 -6.62 9.42 -5.80
C GLY A 218 -5.18 9.38 -5.34
N VAL A 219 -4.79 10.42 -4.61
CA VAL A 219 -3.45 10.57 -4.02
C VAL A 219 -3.62 10.95 -2.56
N PHE A 220 -3.00 10.18 -1.66
CA PHE A 220 -3.05 10.43 -0.23
C PHE A 220 -1.69 10.90 0.27
N TRP A 221 -1.68 12.06 0.89
CA TRP A 221 -0.48 12.63 1.49
C TRP A 221 -0.13 11.91 2.79
N CYS A 222 1.14 11.53 2.93
CA CYS A 222 1.66 10.93 4.14
C CYS A 222 1.98 12.01 5.19
N ASN A 223 1.38 11.89 6.36
CA ASN A 223 1.60 12.79 7.49
C ASN A 223 1.35 14.28 7.19
N PRO A 224 0.09 14.73 7.19
CA PRO A 224 -0.25 16.13 6.91
C PRO A 224 0.27 17.10 7.98
N VAL A 225 0.66 16.61 9.15
CA VAL A 225 1.29 17.37 10.25
C VAL A 225 2.69 16.85 10.47
N ASP A 226 3.65 17.74 10.65
CA ASP A 226 5.03 17.35 10.98
C ASP A 226 5.09 16.59 12.30
N THR A 227 5.94 15.57 12.36
CA THR A 227 6.19 14.86 13.61
C THR A 227 6.87 15.79 14.62
N PRO A 228 6.32 15.94 15.82
CA PRO A 228 6.94 16.78 16.87
C PRO A 228 8.37 16.35 17.20
N LYS A 229 9.23 17.31 17.58
CA LYS A 229 10.58 17.01 18.06
C LYS A 229 10.50 16.02 19.22
N GLY A 230 11.25 14.92 19.13
CA GLY A 230 11.28 13.89 20.17
C GLY A 230 10.38 12.67 19.93
N PHE A 231 9.52 12.69 18.92
CA PHE A 231 8.75 11.52 18.48
C PHE A 231 9.38 10.92 17.22
N GLY A 232 9.94 9.74 17.34
CA GLY A 232 10.57 9.03 16.22
C GLY A 232 11.95 9.55 15.83
N LYS A 233 12.53 8.99 14.78
CA LYS A 233 13.80 9.43 14.18
C LYS A 233 13.59 10.79 13.52
N SER A 234 13.82 11.85 14.28
CA SER A 234 14.03 13.24 13.87
C SER A 234 13.14 13.81 12.75
N GLY A 235 12.30 14.72 13.12
CA GLY A 235 11.79 15.87 12.39
C GLY A 235 11.78 15.85 10.87
N VAL A 236 11.10 14.89 10.24
CA VAL A 236 10.85 14.95 8.80
C VAL A 236 9.89 16.09 8.53
N LYS A 237 10.32 17.07 7.75
CA LYS A 237 9.50 18.19 7.30
C LYS A 237 8.80 17.80 6.00
N GLN A 238 7.53 17.48 6.10
CA GLN A 238 6.67 17.16 4.95
C GLN A 238 5.21 17.57 5.17
N GLY A 239 4.86 17.98 6.39
CA GLY A 239 3.50 18.33 6.74
C GLY A 239 3.02 19.62 6.05
N PHE A 240 1.75 19.67 5.70
CA PHE A 240 1.06 20.93 5.38
C PHE A 240 1.02 21.88 6.58
N PHE A 241 1.09 21.27 7.77
CA PHE A 241 1.14 21.98 9.04
C PHE A 241 2.43 21.65 9.78
N ALA A 242 3.09 22.70 10.27
CA ALA A 242 4.19 22.58 11.20
C ALA A 242 3.71 22.14 12.59
N ASP A 243 4.66 21.88 13.47
CA ASP A 243 4.37 21.68 14.90
C ASP A 243 3.53 22.85 15.44
N GLY A 244 2.50 22.52 16.23
CA GLY A 244 1.51 23.51 16.68
C GLY A 244 0.42 23.85 15.66
N LEU A 245 0.28 23.05 14.59
CA LEU A 245 -0.71 23.23 13.52
C LEU A 245 -0.62 24.54 12.73
N LEU A 246 0.59 25.14 12.71
CA LEU A 246 0.85 26.31 11.89
C LEU A 246 0.93 25.90 10.41
N SER A 247 0.10 26.51 9.56
CA SER A 247 0.10 26.22 8.13
C SER A 247 1.44 26.62 7.49
N ARG A 248 1.85 25.85 6.47
CA ARG A 248 3.01 26.19 5.64
C ARG A 248 2.55 26.84 4.35
N PRO A 249 2.82 28.14 4.16
CA PRO A 249 2.22 28.91 3.06
C PRO A 249 2.42 28.26 1.69
N GLY A 250 3.63 27.85 1.34
CA GLY A 250 3.92 27.26 0.03
C GLY A 250 3.13 25.98 -0.29
N LEU A 251 3.01 25.07 0.67
CA LEU A 251 2.21 23.86 0.51
C LEU A 251 0.71 24.15 0.53
N HIS A 252 0.27 25.02 1.43
CA HIS A 252 -1.14 25.41 1.57
C HIS A 252 -1.66 26.09 0.29
N ASP A 253 -0.89 27.03 -0.25
CA ASP A 253 -1.26 27.76 -1.48
C ASP A 253 -1.38 26.80 -2.67
N SER A 254 -0.47 25.84 -2.78
CA SER A 254 -0.51 24.81 -3.83
C SER A 254 -1.75 23.91 -3.75
N VAL A 255 -2.18 23.55 -2.53
CA VAL A 255 -3.43 22.79 -2.34
C VAL A 255 -4.65 23.61 -2.76
N GLN A 256 -4.69 24.90 -2.42
CA GLN A 256 -5.78 25.79 -2.82
C GLN A 256 -5.85 25.95 -4.35
N GLU A 257 -4.71 26.12 -5.01
CA GLU A 257 -4.66 26.18 -6.48
C GLU A 257 -5.13 24.88 -7.14
N LEU A 258 -4.72 23.73 -6.59
CA LEU A 258 -5.16 22.43 -7.09
C LEU A 258 -6.65 22.21 -6.93
N ASN A 259 -7.24 22.63 -5.83
CA ASN A 259 -8.69 22.55 -5.62
C ASN A 259 -9.44 23.38 -6.66
N LYS A 260 -8.98 24.61 -6.95
CA LYS A 260 -9.54 25.45 -8.03
C LYS A 260 -9.36 24.81 -9.41
N TYR A 261 -8.24 24.14 -9.66
CA TYR A 261 -8.00 23.41 -10.90
C TYR A 261 -8.99 22.26 -11.08
N ARG A 262 -9.17 21.45 -10.03
CA ARG A 262 -10.10 20.31 -10.02
C ARG A 262 -11.55 20.75 -10.24
N GLU A 263 -12.00 21.82 -9.57
CA GLU A 263 -13.35 22.37 -9.73
C GLU A 263 -13.68 22.77 -11.16
N LYS A 264 -12.67 23.23 -11.91
CA LYS A 264 -12.84 23.60 -13.34
C LYS A 264 -12.93 22.39 -14.26
N GLN A 265 -12.40 21.22 -13.83
CA GLN A 265 -12.39 20.00 -14.64
C GLN A 265 -13.59 19.10 -14.36
N THR A 266 -14.20 19.21 -13.19
CA THR A 266 -15.41 18.44 -12.86
C THR A 266 -16.61 19.14 -13.51
N PRO A 267 -17.34 18.50 -14.45
CA PRO A 267 -18.60 19.06 -14.93
C PRO A 267 -19.51 19.27 -13.72
N ARG A 268 -20.02 20.50 -13.52
CA ARG A 268 -21.10 20.70 -12.57
C ARG A 268 -22.24 19.79 -13.02
N SER A 269 -22.55 18.76 -12.22
CA SER A 269 -23.81 18.05 -12.38
C SER A 269 -24.89 19.13 -12.33
N SER A 270 -25.57 19.36 -13.45
CA SER A 270 -26.81 20.14 -13.45
C SER A 270 -27.78 19.41 -12.51
N GLU A 271 -28.09 20.06 -11.39
CA GLU A 271 -29.18 19.68 -10.52
C GLU A 271 -30.49 19.52 -11.30
#